data_fb2ee58ea1e02ae754ee3a89073cc900
#
_entry.id   fb2ee58ea1e02ae754ee3a89073cc900
#
_cell.length_a   1.000
_cell.length_b   1.000
_cell.length_c   1.000
_cell.angle_alpha   90.00
_cell.angle_beta   90.00
_cell.angle_gamma   90.00
#
_symmetry.space_group_name_H-M   'P 1'
#
loop_
_entity.id
_entity.type
_entity.pdbx_description
1 polymer ?
#
loop_
_entity_poly.entity_id
_entity_poly.type
_entity_poly.pdbx_seq_one_letter_code
_entity_poly.pdbx_strand_id
1 'polypeptide(L)'
;MATEIVIAQTTSDNEAQAKALARGAVESKLAAGVHIDGPITAFYWWEGKVETAQEWRISYMTTPDGLTALEAWLHERHPYDVPQWITLPVTGGSEAYLSWVVEETE
;
A
#
# COMPACT_ATOMS: atom_id res chain seq x y z
N MET A 1 -20.78 13.63 9.50
CA MET A 1 -20.03 12.40 9.73
C MET A 1 -18.68 12.50 9.07
N ALA A 2 -17.63 12.22 9.80
CA ALA A 2 -16.29 12.27 9.21
C ALA A 2 -16.11 11.10 8.24
N THR A 3 -15.56 11.42 7.06
CA THR A 3 -15.18 10.40 6.08
C THR A 3 -13.84 9.83 6.50
N GLU A 4 -13.78 8.51 6.66
CA GLU A 4 -12.55 7.85 7.07
C GLU A 4 -11.84 7.21 5.90
N ILE A 5 -10.54 7.49 5.81
CA ILE A 5 -9.66 6.77 4.91
C ILE A 5 -8.41 6.31 5.68
N VAL A 6 -7.70 5.36 5.12
CA VAL A 6 -6.45 4.85 5.67
C VAL A 6 -5.42 4.74 4.56
N ILE A 7 -4.17 4.73 4.94
CA ILE A 7 -3.07 4.44 4.04
C ILE A 7 -2.52 3.07 4.42
N ALA A 8 -2.45 2.16 3.45
CA ALA A 8 -1.78 0.88 3.64
C ALA A 8 -0.46 0.90 2.90
N GLN A 9 0.58 0.30 3.48
CA GLN A 9 1.90 0.32 2.86
C GLN A 9 2.53 -1.05 2.79
N THR A 10 3.23 -1.29 1.69
CA THR A 10 4.11 -2.43 1.49
C THR A 10 5.37 -1.95 0.77
N THR A 11 6.32 -2.85 0.58
CA THR A 11 7.55 -2.57 -0.18
C THR A 11 7.83 -3.70 -1.14
N SER A 12 8.58 -3.40 -2.18
CA SER A 12 9.07 -4.39 -3.14
C SER A 12 10.49 -4.02 -3.53
N ASP A 13 11.33 -5.01 -3.78
CA ASP A 13 12.70 -4.79 -4.25
C ASP A 13 12.81 -4.74 -5.77
N ASN A 14 11.67 -4.74 -6.46
CA ASN A 14 11.60 -4.71 -7.92
C ASN A 14 10.62 -3.63 -8.36
N GLU A 15 11.10 -2.66 -9.14
CA GLU A 15 10.28 -1.53 -9.56
C GLU A 15 9.09 -1.95 -10.43
N ALA A 16 9.32 -2.86 -11.38
CA ALA A 16 8.25 -3.31 -12.26
C ALA A 16 7.14 -3.99 -11.47
N GLN A 17 7.52 -4.77 -10.45
CA GLN A 17 6.55 -5.41 -9.57
C GLN A 17 5.81 -4.40 -8.72
N ALA A 18 6.52 -3.39 -8.18
CA ALA A 18 5.88 -2.34 -7.41
C ALA A 18 4.79 -1.66 -8.25
N LYS A 19 5.09 -1.37 -9.53
CA LYS A 19 4.11 -0.77 -10.43
C LYS A 19 2.92 -1.69 -10.68
N ALA A 20 3.14 -2.98 -10.83
CA ALA A 20 2.05 -3.95 -11.01
C ALA A 20 1.18 -4.05 -9.77
N LEU A 21 1.79 -4.08 -8.58
CA LEU A 21 1.06 -4.11 -7.31
C LEU A 21 0.27 -2.83 -7.06
N ALA A 22 0.77 -1.70 -7.55
CA ALA A 22 0.08 -0.43 -7.46
C ALA A 22 -1.11 -0.35 -8.43
N ARG A 23 -0.82 -0.56 -9.71
CA ARG A 23 -1.83 -0.42 -10.77
C ARG A 23 -2.97 -1.43 -10.63
N GLY A 24 -2.64 -2.68 -10.30
CA GLY A 24 -3.65 -3.72 -10.15
C GLY A 24 -4.63 -3.43 -9.05
N ALA A 25 -4.19 -2.85 -7.93
CA ALA A 25 -5.07 -2.48 -6.83
C ALA A 25 -6.05 -1.37 -7.25
N VAL A 26 -5.57 -0.38 -8.00
CA VAL A 26 -6.43 0.70 -8.49
C VAL A 26 -7.44 0.16 -9.50
N GLU A 27 -6.98 -0.66 -10.44
CA GLU A 27 -7.87 -1.25 -11.45
C GLU A 27 -8.96 -2.12 -10.83
N SER A 28 -8.64 -2.77 -9.70
CA SER A 28 -9.59 -3.64 -8.99
C SER A 28 -10.45 -2.86 -7.98
N LYS A 29 -10.31 -1.55 -7.92
CA LYS A 29 -11.04 -0.66 -6.99
C LYS A 29 -10.75 -0.97 -5.51
N LEU A 30 -9.61 -1.58 -5.22
CA LEU A 30 -9.17 -1.84 -3.85
C LEU A 30 -8.50 -0.62 -3.24
N ALA A 31 -8.02 0.29 -4.07
CA ALA A 31 -7.46 1.57 -3.67
C ALA A 31 -7.89 2.64 -4.66
N ALA A 32 -8.14 3.85 -4.16
CA ALA A 32 -8.50 4.96 -5.03
C ALA A 32 -7.29 5.51 -5.76
N GLY A 33 -6.15 5.49 -5.09
CA GLY A 33 -4.89 5.94 -5.66
C GLY A 33 -3.74 5.26 -4.95
N VAL A 34 -2.59 5.24 -5.58
CA VAL A 34 -1.39 4.61 -5.04
C VAL A 34 -0.19 5.47 -5.40
N HIS A 35 0.67 5.71 -4.43
CA HIS A 35 1.95 6.36 -4.66
C HIS A 35 3.07 5.35 -4.51
N ILE A 36 4.11 5.50 -5.33
CA ILE A 36 5.32 4.71 -5.20
C ILE A 36 6.47 5.67 -4.96
N ASP A 37 7.19 5.43 -3.86
CA ASP A 37 8.41 6.15 -3.52
C ASP A 37 9.59 5.22 -3.71
N GLY A 38 10.63 5.69 -4.39
CA GLY A 38 11.82 4.88 -4.53
C GLY A 38 12.74 5.31 -5.64
N PRO A 39 13.92 4.69 -5.72
CA PRO A 39 14.35 3.66 -4.77
C PRO A 39 14.72 4.24 -3.41
N ILE A 40 14.40 3.51 -2.35
CA ILE A 40 14.80 3.84 -0.98
C ILE A 40 15.76 2.76 -0.49
N THR A 41 16.64 3.12 0.43
CA THR A 41 17.58 2.16 1.02
C THR A 41 16.96 1.62 2.30
N ALA A 42 16.87 0.29 2.39
CA ALA A 42 16.34 -0.38 3.57
C ALA A 42 17.43 -1.21 4.23
N PHE A 43 17.47 -1.15 5.56
CA PHE A 43 18.30 -2.04 6.37
C PHE A 43 17.37 -2.82 7.27
N TYR A 44 17.52 -4.15 7.33
CA TYR A 44 16.60 -4.97 8.09
C TYR A 44 17.27 -6.27 8.54
N TRP A 45 16.68 -6.89 9.56
CA TRP A 45 17.14 -8.19 10.02
C TRP A 45 16.52 -9.30 9.17
N TRP A 46 17.36 -10.21 8.71
CA TRP A 46 16.92 -11.38 7.98
C TRP A 46 17.86 -12.54 8.30
N GLU A 47 17.28 -13.64 8.78
CA GLU A 47 18.04 -14.85 9.11
C GLU A 47 19.28 -14.59 10.00
N GLY A 48 19.10 -13.75 11.00
CA GLY A 48 20.14 -13.44 11.96
C GLY A 48 21.19 -12.43 11.50
N LYS A 49 20.98 -11.79 10.35
CA LYS A 49 21.92 -10.81 9.79
C LYS A 49 21.21 -9.52 9.43
N VAL A 50 21.96 -8.44 9.43
CA VAL A 50 21.49 -7.17 8.90
C VAL A 50 21.71 -7.18 7.39
N GLU A 51 20.64 -7.04 6.65
CA GLU A 51 20.66 -6.97 5.20
C GLU A 51 20.39 -5.55 4.73
N THR A 52 20.86 -5.24 3.53
CA THR A 52 20.64 -3.95 2.87
C THR A 52 20.02 -4.21 1.51
N ALA A 53 18.99 -3.45 1.16
CA ALA A 53 18.37 -3.57 -0.15
C ALA A 53 17.86 -2.22 -0.61
N GLN A 54 17.73 -2.07 -1.93
CA GLN A 54 16.95 -0.97 -2.48
C GLN A 54 15.52 -1.46 -2.65
N GLU A 55 14.58 -0.61 -2.24
CA GLU A 55 13.16 -0.95 -2.29
C GLU A 55 12.35 0.22 -2.82
N TRP A 56 11.14 -0.10 -3.24
CA TRP A 56 10.11 0.86 -3.61
C TRP A 56 8.98 0.71 -2.61
N ARG A 57 8.58 1.84 -1.99
CA ARG A 57 7.47 1.87 -1.04
C ARG A 57 6.18 2.17 -1.78
N ILE A 58 5.18 1.34 -1.56
CA ILE A 58 3.88 1.46 -2.21
C ILE A 58 2.88 1.88 -1.14
N SER A 59 2.22 3.03 -1.35
CA SER A 59 1.25 3.57 -0.40
C SER A 59 -0.12 3.62 -1.06
N TYR A 60 -1.06 2.86 -0.50
CA TYR A 60 -2.42 2.74 -1.02
C TYR A 60 -3.36 3.61 -0.22
N MET A 61 -4.15 4.46 -0.90
CA MET A 61 -5.21 5.22 -0.27
C MET A 61 -6.51 4.46 -0.42
N THR A 62 -7.09 4.04 0.70
CA THR A 62 -8.29 3.21 0.70
C THR A 62 -9.13 3.51 1.96
N THR A 63 -10.16 2.72 2.19
CA THR A 63 -11.03 2.85 3.35
C THR A 63 -10.76 1.72 4.35
N PRO A 64 -11.10 1.92 5.63
CA PRO A 64 -10.96 0.84 6.62
C PRO A 64 -11.69 -0.44 6.20
N ASP A 65 -12.87 -0.32 5.61
CA ASP A 65 -13.65 -1.48 5.17
C ASP A 65 -12.97 -2.27 4.05
N GLY A 66 -12.14 -1.61 3.25
CA GLY A 66 -11.47 -2.24 2.13
C GLY A 66 -10.16 -2.95 2.49
N LEU A 67 -9.65 -2.77 3.71
CA LEU A 67 -8.31 -3.25 4.07
C LEU A 67 -8.16 -4.76 3.99
N THR A 68 -9.15 -5.52 4.45
CA THR A 68 -9.05 -6.99 4.44
C THR A 68 -8.93 -7.52 3.02
N ALA A 69 -9.74 -6.98 2.10
CA ALA A 69 -9.69 -7.41 0.70
C ALA A 69 -8.38 -6.99 0.03
N LEU A 70 -7.90 -5.79 0.32
CA LEU A 70 -6.64 -5.30 -0.24
C LEU A 70 -5.46 -6.14 0.26
N GLU A 71 -5.43 -6.45 1.54
CA GLU A 71 -4.37 -7.27 2.12
C GLU A 71 -4.34 -8.66 1.49
N ALA A 72 -5.50 -9.29 1.34
CA ALA A 72 -5.60 -10.61 0.72
C ALA A 72 -5.12 -10.57 -0.73
N TRP A 73 -5.55 -9.56 -1.49
CA TRP A 73 -5.13 -9.37 -2.87
C TRP A 73 -3.62 -9.20 -2.98
N LEU A 74 -3.03 -8.40 -2.08
CA LEU A 74 -1.60 -8.16 -2.07
C LEU A 74 -0.82 -9.43 -1.75
N HIS A 75 -1.21 -10.16 -0.72
CA HIS A 75 -0.49 -11.36 -0.30
C HIS A 75 -0.49 -12.46 -1.36
N GLU A 76 -1.54 -12.56 -2.16
CA GLU A 76 -1.59 -13.51 -3.27
C GLU A 76 -0.58 -13.20 -4.36
N ARG A 77 -0.17 -11.93 -4.49
CA ARG A 77 0.66 -11.44 -5.60
C ARG A 77 2.07 -11.05 -5.18
N HIS A 78 2.28 -10.83 -3.88
CA HIS A 78 3.60 -10.42 -3.39
C HIS A 78 4.51 -11.65 -3.31
N PRO A 79 5.76 -11.58 -3.82
CA PRO A 79 6.65 -12.74 -3.85
C PRO A 79 7.27 -13.09 -2.49
N TYR A 80 7.22 -12.19 -1.51
CA TYR A 80 7.81 -12.44 -0.20
C TYR A 80 6.88 -13.31 0.64
N ASP A 81 7.47 -14.21 1.44
CA ASP A 81 6.70 -14.99 2.41
C ASP A 81 6.07 -14.09 3.47
N VAL A 82 6.83 -13.07 3.91
CA VAL A 82 6.36 -12.12 4.91
C VAL A 82 6.60 -10.70 4.36
N PRO A 83 5.71 -10.21 3.50
CA PRO A 83 5.84 -8.85 2.99
C PRO A 83 5.50 -7.84 4.07
N GLN A 84 6.07 -6.63 3.96
CA GLN A 84 5.64 -5.55 4.83
C GLN A 84 4.16 -5.26 4.57
N TRP A 85 3.40 -5.13 5.64
CA TRP A 85 2.03 -4.68 5.57
C TRP A 85 1.72 -3.90 6.83
N ILE A 86 1.57 -2.59 6.68
CA ILE A 86 1.18 -1.72 7.78
C ILE A 86 0.08 -0.80 7.31
N THR A 87 -0.71 -0.30 8.25
CA THR A 87 -1.73 0.69 7.96
C THR A 87 -1.50 1.90 8.83
N LEU A 88 -1.78 3.08 8.26
CA LEU A 88 -1.60 4.35 8.92
C LEU A 88 -2.95 5.07 8.93
N PRO A 89 -3.42 5.50 10.08
CA PRO A 89 -4.67 6.27 10.12
C PRO A 89 -4.46 7.63 9.49
N VAL A 90 -5.44 8.09 8.74
CA VAL A 90 -5.48 9.44 8.22
C VAL A 90 -6.44 10.24 9.09
N THR A 91 -5.90 11.16 9.88
CA THR A 91 -6.67 11.87 10.89
C THR A 91 -7.39 13.10 10.37
N GLY A 92 -7.11 13.51 9.14
CA GLY A 92 -7.78 14.66 8.53
C GLY A 92 -7.37 14.80 7.08
N GLY A 93 -8.09 15.64 6.37
CA GLY A 93 -7.83 15.95 4.98
C GLY A 93 -8.96 16.81 4.43
N SER A 94 -8.85 17.22 3.17
CA SER A 94 -9.93 17.97 2.55
C SER A 94 -11.12 17.04 2.33
N GLU A 95 -12.31 17.56 2.55
CA GLU A 95 -13.52 16.77 2.36
C GLU A 95 -13.61 16.21 0.93
N ALA A 96 -13.24 17.01 -0.04
CA ALA A 96 -13.29 16.60 -1.44
C ALA A 96 -12.39 15.39 -1.70
N TYR A 97 -11.16 15.40 -1.16
CA TYR A 97 -10.24 14.30 -1.36
C TYR A 97 -10.68 13.03 -0.64
N LEU A 98 -11.10 13.18 0.62
CA LEU A 98 -11.56 12.03 1.42
C LEU A 98 -12.78 11.37 0.77
N SER A 99 -13.72 12.17 0.29
CA SER A 99 -14.90 11.66 -0.41
C SER A 99 -14.52 10.96 -1.71
N TRP A 100 -13.55 11.49 -2.44
CA TRP A 100 -13.06 10.89 -3.67
C TRP A 100 -12.49 9.48 -3.42
N VAL A 101 -11.72 9.32 -2.34
CA VAL A 101 -11.17 7.99 -2.00
C VAL A 101 -12.30 6.99 -1.76
N VAL A 102 -13.32 7.39 -1.02
CA VAL A 102 -14.47 6.51 -0.74
C VAL A 102 -15.20 6.15 -2.02
N GLU A 103 -15.50 7.15 -2.86
CA GLU A 103 -16.22 6.94 -4.12
C GLU A 103 -15.50 5.99 -5.06
N GLU A 104 -14.19 6.13 -5.19
CA GLU A 104 -13.42 5.34 -6.14
C GLU A 104 -13.16 3.90 -5.67
N THR A 105 -13.43 3.61 -4.40
CA THR A 105 -13.27 2.25 -3.86
C THR A 105 -14.60 1.54 -3.65
N GLU A 106 -15.68 2.15 -4.07
CA GLU A 106 -17.01 1.50 -4.00
C GLU A 106 -17.23 0.47 -5.10
#